data_e435883f70366e8c2e777c6242065f7f
#
_entry.id   e435883f70366e8c2e777c6242065f7f
#
_cell.length_a   1.000
_cell.length_b   1.000
_cell.length_c   1.000
_cell.angle_alpha   90.00
_cell.angle_beta   90.00
_cell.angle_gamma   90.00
#
_symmetry.space_group_name_H-M   'P 1'
#
loop_
_entity.id
_entity.type
_entity.pdbx_description
1 polymer ?
#
loop_
_entity_poly.entity_id
_entity_poly.type
_entity_poly.pdbx_seq_one_letter_code
_entity_poly.pdbx_strand_id
1 'polypeptide(L)'
;MEQPHVTPVSLRVNTFMTRILLAIDDSEHSERALRYVGTLLREVREAHVTLFHVLKPMPRELLEHGGSEDPTVEGRLAEELRQEQGDWVRTESVIEYPILVKALEVFGKTGFPLDRVTLKFGHEDNIAQNILDEARNGGFGTIVVSRHGATGLKRFFGGGITDQLLRDASGYTLWVVE
;
A
#
# COMPACT_ATOMS: atom_id res chain seq x y z
N MET A 1 -3.35 -49.34 30.11
CA MET A 1 -4.17 -48.14 29.82
C MET A 1 -3.27 -47.18 29.05
N GLU A 2 -3.27 -47.26 27.74
CA GLU A 2 -2.39 -46.53 26.85
C GLU A 2 -3.02 -45.18 26.50
N GLN A 3 -2.37 -44.11 26.83
CA GLN A 3 -2.85 -42.75 26.49
C GLN A 3 -2.66 -42.51 25.00
N PRO A 4 -3.64 -41.95 24.30
CA PRO A 4 -3.47 -41.66 22.87
C PRO A 4 -2.46 -40.53 22.69
N HIS A 5 -1.39 -40.81 21.96
CA HIS A 5 -0.41 -39.84 21.50
C HIS A 5 -1.10 -38.87 20.51
N VAL A 6 -1.48 -37.70 20.98
CA VAL A 6 -1.95 -36.63 20.10
C VAL A 6 -0.73 -35.99 19.43
N THR A 7 -0.49 -36.34 18.19
CA THR A 7 0.52 -35.67 17.37
C THR A 7 0.09 -34.20 17.17
N PRO A 8 0.92 -33.21 17.52
CA PRO A 8 0.54 -31.83 17.28
C PRO A 8 0.38 -31.61 15.77
N VAL A 9 -0.84 -31.22 15.36
CA VAL A 9 -1.09 -30.79 13.99
C VAL A 9 -0.30 -29.50 13.78
N SER A 10 0.81 -29.58 13.07
CA SER A 10 1.54 -28.42 12.59
C SER A 10 0.66 -27.70 11.56
N LEU A 11 -0.09 -26.71 12.01
CA LEU A 11 -0.77 -25.75 11.13
C LEU A 11 0.32 -25.00 10.38
N ARG A 12 0.59 -25.39 9.13
CA ARG A 12 1.37 -24.57 8.22
C ARG A 12 0.55 -23.30 7.96
N VAL A 13 0.86 -22.24 8.68
CA VAL A 13 0.31 -20.92 8.39
C VAL A 13 0.74 -20.58 6.96
N ASN A 14 -0.24 -20.37 6.09
CA ASN A 14 0.04 -19.99 4.72
C ASN A 14 0.70 -18.59 4.75
N THR A 15 1.97 -18.51 4.40
CA THR A 15 2.77 -17.27 4.40
C THR A 15 2.09 -16.13 3.63
N PHE A 16 1.28 -16.47 2.64
CA PHE A 16 0.47 -15.52 1.89
C PHE A 16 -0.53 -14.76 2.79
N MET A 17 -1.19 -15.45 3.75
CA MET A 17 -2.18 -14.84 4.64
C MET A 17 -1.56 -13.95 5.72
N THR A 18 -0.27 -14.10 5.99
CA THR A 18 0.43 -13.32 7.03
C THR A 18 1.15 -12.09 6.50
N ARG A 19 1.15 -11.88 5.19
CA ARG A 19 1.68 -10.67 4.55
C ARG A 19 0.55 -9.69 4.30
N ILE A 20 0.62 -8.57 5.00
CA ILE A 20 -0.42 -7.55 5.03
C ILE A 20 0.10 -6.27 4.36
N LEU A 21 -0.64 -5.76 3.39
CA LEU A 21 -0.42 -4.46 2.76
C LEU A 21 -1.38 -3.45 3.39
N LEU A 22 -0.87 -2.52 4.18
CA LEU A 22 -1.65 -1.45 4.79
C LEU A 22 -1.41 -0.15 4.02
N ALA A 23 -2.40 0.23 3.21
CA ALA A 23 -2.36 1.49 2.48
C ALA A 23 -2.69 2.66 3.42
N ILE A 24 -1.85 3.68 3.40
CA ILE A 24 -1.91 4.82 4.31
C ILE A 24 -1.78 6.15 3.58
N ASP A 25 -2.34 7.18 4.19
CA ASP A 25 -2.16 8.59 3.86
C ASP A 25 -2.00 9.43 5.15
N ASP A 26 -1.88 10.74 5.03
CA ASP A 26 -1.77 11.64 6.20
C ASP A 26 -3.15 12.01 6.76
N SER A 27 -4.03 11.04 6.97
CA SER A 27 -5.36 11.23 7.54
C SER A 27 -5.51 10.59 8.92
N GLU A 28 -6.44 11.10 9.71
CA GLU A 28 -6.82 10.47 10.99
C GLU A 28 -7.40 9.06 10.78
N HIS A 29 -8.00 8.79 9.62
CA HIS A 29 -8.53 7.47 9.29
C HIS A 29 -7.41 6.46 9.11
N SER A 30 -6.34 6.84 8.41
CA SER A 30 -5.13 6.03 8.31
C SER A 30 -4.49 5.79 9.68
N GLU A 31 -4.47 6.80 10.55
CA GLU A 31 -3.96 6.63 11.92
C GLU A 31 -4.80 5.63 12.74
N ARG A 32 -6.12 5.65 12.60
CA ARG A 32 -7.00 4.63 13.23
C ARG A 32 -6.72 3.23 12.69
N ALA A 33 -6.57 3.09 11.37
CA ALA A 33 -6.24 1.82 10.74
C ALA A 33 -4.89 1.27 11.23
N LEU A 34 -3.87 2.12 11.34
CA LEU A 34 -2.56 1.78 11.91
C LEU A 34 -2.69 1.24 13.33
N ARG A 35 -3.40 1.94 14.20
CA ARG A 35 -3.63 1.52 15.60
C ARG A 35 -4.38 0.20 15.68
N TYR A 36 -5.43 0.04 14.88
CA TYR A 36 -6.24 -1.16 14.85
C TYR A 36 -5.42 -2.38 14.41
N VAL A 37 -4.76 -2.28 13.26
CA VAL A 37 -3.97 -3.38 12.68
C VAL A 37 -2.79 -3.75 13.58
N GLY A 38 -2.04 -2.76 14.05
CA GLY A 38 -0.90 -3.00 14.92
C GLY A 38 -1.30 -3.68 16.23
N THR A 39 -2.40 -3.23 16.87
CA THR A 39 -2.92 -3.86 18.10
C THR A 39 -3.41 -5.28 17.85
N LEU A 40 -4.12 -5.51 16.75
CA LEU A 40 -4.67 -6.83 16.39
C LEU A 40 -3.56 -7.85 16.11
N LEU A 41 -2.50 -7.42 15.45
CA LEU A 41 -1.47 -8.32 14.92
C LEU A 41 -0.23 -8.45 15.82
N ARG A 42 -0.09 -7.68 16.91
CA ARG A 42 1.11 -7.65 17.74
C ARG A 42 1.54 -9.02 18.27
N GLU A 43 0.57 -9.90 18.57
CA GLU A 43 0.80 -11.25 19.07
C GLU A 43 0.92 -12.31 17.96
N VAL A 44 0.67 -11.93 16.70
CA VAL A 44 0.77 -12.84 15.56
C VAL A 44 2.22 -12.87 15.07
N ARG A 45 2.95 -13.91 15.42
CA ARG A 45 4.40 -14.01 15.20
C ARG A 45 4.82 -13.96 13.72
N GLU A 46 4.01 -14.52 12.85
CA GLU A 46 4.29 -14.61 11.41
C GLU A 46 3.80 -13.41 10.61
N ALA A 47 3.10 -12.46 11.26
CA ALA A 47 2.58 -11.29 10.57
C ALA A 47 3.70 -10.34 10.16
N HIS A 48 3.71 -9.96 8.88
CA HIS A 48 4.56 -8.93 8.30
C HIS A 48 3.68 -7.87 7.66
N VAL A 49 3.92 -6.62 7.98
CA VAL A 49 3.11 -5.50 7.52
C VAL A 49 3.95 -4.57 6.66
N THR A 50 3.48 -4.30 5.45
CA THR A 50 4.03 -3.22 4.63
C THR A 50 3.12 -2.00 4.75
N LEU A 51 3.68 -0.90 5.25
CA LEU A 51 3.03 0.41 5.24
C LEU A 51 3.28 1.02 3.85
N PHE A 52 2.22 1.17 3.09
CA PHE A 52 2.27 1.57 1.69
C PHE A 52 1.62 2.92 1.48
N HIS A 53 2.39 3.88 1.02
CA HIS A 53 1.90 5.21 0.69
C HIS A 53 2.05 5.48 -0.80
N VAL A 54 0.97 5.84 -1.47
CA VAL A 54 1.00 6.20 -2.89
C VAL A 54 1.25 7.70 -2.99
N LEU A 55 2.33 8.07 -3.65
CA LEU A 55 2.70 9.47 -3.92
C LEU A 55 1.60 10.18 -4.71
N LYS A 56 1.58 11.49 -4.65
CA LYS A 56 0.70 12.30 -5.49
C LYS A 56 0.87 11.96 -6.96
N PRO A 57 -0.18 12.15 -7.77
CA PRO A 57 -0.09 11.94 -9.21
C PRO A 57 1.04 12.78 -9.83
N MET A 58 1.77 12.16 -10.76
CA MET A 58 2.81 12.84 -11.53
C MET A 58 2.21 13.99 -12.34
N PRO A 59 2.86 15.14 -12.44
CA PRO A 59 2.44 16.24 -13.30
C PRO A 59 2.26 15.79 -14.76
N ARG A 60 1.23 16.29 -15.44
CA ARG A 60 0.93 15.89 -16.83
C ARG A 60 2.08 16.14 -17.80
N GLU A 61 2.84 17.19 -17.55
CA GLU A 61 4.01 17.57 -18.34
C GLU A 61 5.10 16.48 -18.32
N LEU A 62 5.11 15.65 -17.28
CA LEU A 62 6.02 14.51 -17.16
C LEU A 62 5.41 13.19 -17.64
N LEU A 63 4.13 13.16 -18.03
CA LEU A 63 3.49 11.96 -18.57
C LEU A 63 3.58 11.91 -20.11
N GLU A 64 3.66 13.07 -20.74
CA GLU A 64 3.64 13.20 -22.20
C GLU A 64 4.75 14.16 -22.63
N HIS A 65 5.48 13.81 -23.66
CA HIS A 65 6.41 14.70 -24.34
C HIS A 65 6.01 14.82 -25.82
N GLY A 66 6.39 15.93 -26.44
CA GLY A 66 6.22 16.10 -27.87
C GLY A 66 7.06 15.07 -28.63
N GLY A 67 6.42 14.29 -29.50
CA GLY A 67 7.12 13.31 -30.32
C GLY A 67 7.94 13.96 -31.43
N SER A 68 8.93 13.21 -32.00
CA SER A 68 9.70 13.58 -33.16
C SER A 68 9.59 12.48 -34.23
N GLU A 69 9.52 12.87 -35.49
CA GLU A 69 9.57 11.91 -36.59
C GLU A 69 10.98 11.32 -36.80
N ASP A 70 12.01 11.94 -36.25
CA ASP A 70 13.38 11.44 -36.29
C ASP A 70 13.59 10.42 -35.11
N PRO A 71 13.87 9.14 -35.41
CA PRO A 71 14.04 8.10 -34.40
C PRO A 71 15.17 8.40 -33.40
N THR A 72 16.21 9.11 -33.81
CA THR A 72 17.35 9.45 -32.94
C THR A 72 16.96 10.54 -31.93
N VAL A 73 16.19 11.53 -32.40
CA VAL A 73 15.64 12.60 -31.56
C VAL A 73 14.60 12.02 -30.60
N GLU A 74 13.69 11.18 -31.12
CA GLU A 74 12.70 10.50 -30.31
C GLU A 74 13.31 9.66 -29.16
N GLY A 75 14.35 8.89 -29.47
CA GLY A 75 15.06 8.09 -28.46
C GLY A 75 15.68 8.94 -27.35
N ARG A 76 16.25 10.12 -27.70
CA ARG A 76 16.82 11.06 -26.73
C ARG A 76 15.74 11.70 -25.87
N LEU A 77 14.65 12.18 -26.46
CA LEU A 77 13.52 12.78 -25.74
C LEU A 77 12.91 11.78 -24.75
N ALA A 78 12.75 10.52 -25.17
CA ALA A 78 12.23 9.47 -24.30
C ALA A 78 13.18 9.17 -23.11
N GLU A 79 14.50 9.28 -23.29
CA GLU A 79 15.46 9.11 -22.20
C GLU A 79 15.45 10.29 -21.23
N GLU A 80 15.42 11.52 -21.77
CA GLU A 80 15.29 12.74 -20.96
C GLU A 80 14.03 12.70 -20.11
N LEU A 81 12.88 12.34 -20.68
CA LEU A 81 11.62 12.20 -19.94
C LEU A 81 11.71 11.15 -18.83
N ARG A 82 12.31 9.98 -19.10
CA ARG A 82 12.50 8.95 -18.06
C ARG A 82 13.35 9.43 -16.91
N GLN A 83 14.37 10.23 -17.17
CA GLN A 83 15.22 10.83 -16.14
C GLN A 83 14.44 11.84 -15.31
N GLU A 84 13.68 12.74 -15.94
CA GLU A 84 12.83 13.71 -15.27
C GLU A 84 11.76 13.05 -14.40
N GLN A 85 11.11 11.99 -14.90
CA GLN A 85 10.17 11.17 -14.13
C GLN A 85 10.85 10.54 -12.90
N GLY A 86 12.04 9.99 -13.07
CA GLY A 86 12.81 9.40 -11.98
C GLY A 86 13.21 10.42 -10.91
N ASP A 87 13.58 11.62 -11.33
CA ASP A 87 13.93 12.71 -10.42
C ASP A 87 12.70 13.24 -9.66
N TRP A 88 11.56 13.32 -10.34
CA TRP A 88 10.30 13.68 -9.70
C TRP A 88 9.91 12.67 -8.60
N VAL A 89 9.90 11.36 -8.91
CA VAL A 89 9.58 10.31 -7.94
C VAL A 89 10.52 10.37 -6.74
N ARG A 90 11.82 10.59 -6.98
CA ARG A 90 12.81 10.70 -5.90
C ARG A 90 12.53 11.91 -5.01
N THR A 91 12.25 13.05 -5.63
CA THR A 91 11.97 14.30 -4.90
C THR A 91 10.68 14.20 -4.10
N GLU A 92 9.60 13.70 -4.70
CA GLU A 92 8.31 13.55 -4.04
C GLU A 92 8.39 12.54 -2.89
N SER A 93 9.14 11.45 -3.07
CA SER A 93 9.39 10.47 -2.00
C SER A 93 10.06 11.10 -0.78
N VAL A 94 10.99 12.04 -0.98
CA VAL A 94 11.63 12.76 0.13
C VAL A 94 10.64 13.71 0.82
N ILE A 95 9.79 14.40 0.04
CA ILE A 95 8.79 15.33 0.57
C ILE A 95 7.72 14.58 1.40
N GLU A 96 7.28 13.42 0.93
CA GLU A 96 6.22 12.64 1.58
C GLU A 96 6.75 11.58 2.58
N TYR A 97 8.07 11.42 2.70
CA TYR A 97 8.68 10.48 3.65
C TYR A 97 8.23 10.66 5.11
N PRO A 98 8.00 11.89 5.62
CA PRO A 98 7.47 12.11 6.97
C PRO A 98 6.13 11.40 7.23
N ILE A 99 5.30 11.17 6.21
CA ILE A 99 4.03 10.42 6.34
C ILE A 99 4.32 8.98 6.78
N LEU A 100 5.28 8.31 6.12
CA LEU A 100 5.69 6.95 6.48
C LEU A 100 6.36 6.90 7.85
N VAL A 101 7.18 7.89 8.20
CA VAL A 101 7.84 7.98 9.54
C VAL A 101 6.78 8.11 10.62
N LYS A 102 5.83 9.04 10.48
CA LYS A 102 4.71 9.22 11.41
C LYS A 102 3.88 7.94 11.54
N ALA A 103 3.59 7.28 10.41
CA ALA A 103 2.86 6.02 10.41
C ALA A 103 3.61 4.92 11.17
N LEU A 104 4.92 4.80 10.98
CA LEU A 104 5.76 3.85 11.69
C LEU A 104 5.78 4.12 13.20
N GLU A 105 5.83 5.38 13.62
CA GLU A 105 5.76 5.77 15.03
C GLU A 105 4.41 5.38 15.66
N VAL A 106 3.30 5.68 14.97
CA VAL A 106 1.95 5.33 15.41
C VAL A 106 1.82 3.82 15.53
N PHE A 107 2.31 3.09 14.53
CA PHE A 107 2.27 1.63 14.48
C PHE A 107 3.10 1.02 15.60
N GLY A 108 4.32 1.53 15.86
CA GLY A 108 5.19 1.07 16.93
C GLY A 108 4.59 1.24 18.33
N LYS A 109 3.80 2.31 18.55
CA LYS A 109 3.09 2.53 19.83
C LYS A 109 2.05 1.45 20.15
N THR A 110 1.66 0.60 19.18
CA THR A 110 0.76 -0.53 19.40
C THR A 110 1.44 -1.75 20.03
N GLY A 111 2.77 -1.76 20.07
CA GLY A 111 3.58 -2.90 20.52
C GLY A 111 3.86 -3.92 19.42
N PHE A 112 3.51 -3.64 18.15
CA PHE A 112 3.90 -4.48 17.02
C PHE A 112 5.42 -4.39 16.77
N PRO A 113 6.12 -5.52 16.58
CA PRO A 113 7.57 -5.53 16.33
C PRO A 113 7.94 -4.84 15.01
N LEU A 114 8.75 -3.77 15.11
CA LEU A 114 9.09 -2.95 13.94
C LEU A 114 10.05 -3.62 12.95
N ASP A 115 10.75 -4.66 13.35
CA ASP A 115 11.58 -5.51 12.48
C ASP A 115 10.75 -6.31 11.46
N ARG A 116 9.43 -6.37 11.66
CA ARG A 116 8.45 -6.99 10.75
C ARG A 116 7.63 -5.97 9.97
N VAL A 117 8.05 -4.71 9.98
CA VAL A 117 7.43 -3.62 9.21
C VAL A 117 8.33 -3.21 8.05
N THR A 118 7.74 -3.10 6.87
CA THR A 118 8.40 -2.54 5.68
C THR A 118 7.70 -1.23 5.30
N LEU A 119 8.48 -0.23 4.91
CA LEU A 119 7.96 1.04 4.37
C LEU A 119 8.12 1.04 2.86
N LYS A 120 7.08 1.41 2.12
CA LYS A 120 7.12 1.45 0.66
C LYS A 120 6.28 2.56 0.08
N PHE A 121 6.77 3.18 -1.00
CA PHE A 121 6.03 4.10 -1.83
C PHE A 121 5.48 3.43 -3.07
N GLY A 122 4.28 3.86 -3.48
CA GLY A 122 3.75 3.70 -4.82
C GLY A 122 3.77 5.03 -5.58
N HIS A 123 3.65 4.99 -6.90
CA HIS A 123 3.79 6.20 -7.74
C HIS A 123 2.95 6.14 -9.03
N GLU A 124 1.73 5.66 -8.94
CA GLU A 124 0.82 5.59 -10.10
C GLU A 124 -0.38 6.52 -9.93
N ASP A 125 -0.93 6.98 -11.04
CA ASP A 125 -2.08 7.89 -11.04
C ASP A 125 -3.35 7.27 -10.48
N ASN A 126 -3.54 5.97 -10.67
CA ASN A 126 -4.64 5.22 -10.08
C ASN A 126 -4.21 4.55 -8.77
N ILE A 127 -4.52 5.17 -7.65
CA ILE A 127 -4.15 4.69 -6.31
C ILE A 127 -4.65 3.27 -6.04
N ALA A 128 -5.90 2.95 -6.40
CA ALA A 128 -6.44 1.60 -6.16
C ALA A 128 -5.73 0.55 -7.00
N GLN A 129 -5.42 0.85 -8.27
CA GLN A 129 -4.66 -0.04 -9.12
C GLN A 129 -3.25 -0.24 -8.60
N ASN A 130 -2.60 0.82 -8.14
CA ASN A 130 -1.25 0.73 -7.57
C ASN A 130 -1.21 -0.16 -6.31
N ILE A 131 -2.23 -0.06 -5.45
CA ILE A 131 -2.38 -0.94 -4.28
C ILE A 131 -2.55 -2.41 -4.71
N LEU A 132 -3.37 -2.68 -5.74
CA LEU A 132 -3.58 -4.03 -6.26
C LEU A 132 -2.33 -4.62 -6.91
N ASP A 133 -1.60 -3.82 -7.66
CA ASP A 133 -0.36 -4.25 -8.31
C ASP A 133 0.74 -4.51 -7.27
N GLU A 134 0.84 -3.67 -6.25
CA GLU A 134 1.73 -3.94 -5.12
C GLU A 134 1.32 -5.22 -4.38
N ALA A 135 0.03 -5.43 -4.14
CA ALA A 135 -0.45 -6.64 -3.48
C ALA A 135 -0.10 -7.90 -4.28
N ARG A 136 -0.25 -7.85 -5.61
CA ARG A 136 0.09 -8.94 -6.51
C ARG A 136 1.59 -9.21 -6.54
N ASN A 137 2.38 -8.17 -6.81
CA ASN A 137 3.83 -8.28 -6.99
C ASN A 137 4.55 -8.65 -5.68
N GLY A 138 4.05 -8.15 -4.55
CA GLY A 138 4.58 -8.42 -3.22
C GLY A 138 4.07 -9.72 -2.60
N GLY A 139 3.11 -10.42 -3.21
CA GLY A 139 2.54 -11.67 -2.67
C GLY A 139 1.81 -11.44 -1.34
N PHE A 140 1.06 -10.35 -1.24
CA PHE A 140 0.23 -10.06 -0.07
C PHE A 140 -1.10 -10.81 -0.16
N GLY A 141 -1.57 -11.34 0.96
CA GLY A 141 -2.88 -12.01 1.04
C GLY A 141 -3.97 -11.11 1.58
N THR A 142 -3.59 -10.05 2.28
CA THR A 142 -4.51 -9.11 2.91
C THR A 142 -4.13 -7.67 2.54
N ILE A 143 -5.13 -6.93 2.08
CA ILE A 143 -5.05 -5.50 1.84
C ILE A 143 -5.88 -4.80 2.92
N VAL A 144 -5.30 -3.79 3.56
CA VAL A 144 -6.00 -2.97 4.55
C VAL A 144 -6.04 -1.53 4.06
N VAL A 145 -7.22 -0.95 4.10
CA VAL A 145 -7.44 0.47 3.77
C VAL A 145 -8.30 1.12 4.85
N SER A 146 -8.09 2.41 5.06
CA SER A 146 -9.01 3.23 5.83
C SER A 146 -10.16 3.71 4.94
N ARG A 147 -11.35 3.82 5.53
CA ARG A 147 -12.48 4.45 4.86
C ARG A 147 -12.58 5.89 5.27
N HIS A 148 -12.43 6.78 4.30
CA HIS A 148 -12.78 8.18 4.52
C HIS A 148 -14.30 8.28 4.64
N GLY A 149 -14.80 8.68 5.80
CA GLY A 149 -16.22 8.99 5.99
C GLY A 149 -16.63 10.00 4.92
N ALA A 150 -17.71 9.71 4.20
CA ALA A 150 -18.25 10.60 3.18
C ALA A 150 -18.79 11.89 3.82
N THR A 151 -17.91 12.83 4.11
CA THR A 151 -18.28 14.20 4.45
C THR A 151 -18.41 14.99 3.15
N GLY A 152 -19.65 15.29 2.76
CA GLY A 152 -19.93 16.20 1.65
C GLY A 152 -20.27 15.57 0.30
N LEU A 153 -20.46 16.40 -0.68
CA LEU A 153 -20.96 16.17 -2.05
C LEU A 153 -20.30 15.04 -2.87
N LYS A 154 -19.16 14.49 -2.45
CA LYS A 154 -18.49 13.35 -3.12
C LYS A 154 -19.25 12.03 -3.03
N ARG A 155 -20.30 11.95 -2.23
CA ARG A 155 -21.17 10.75 -2.12
C ARG A 155 -21.95 10.41 -3.41
N PHE A 156 -22.07 11.37 -4.32
CA PHE A 156 -22.87 11.22 -5.55
C PHE A 156 -22.09 10.69 -6.75
N PHE A 157 -20.76 10.68 -6.67
CA PHE A 157 -19.92 10.12 -7.73
C PHE A 157 -19.25 8.85 -7.18
N GLY A 158 -19.95 7.72 -7.30
CA GLY A 158 -19.44 6.41 -6.90
C GLY A 158 -18.07 6.14 -7.52
N GLY A 159 -17.02 6.00 -6.70
CA GLY A 159 -15.68 5.75 -7.23
C GLY A 159 -14.52 6.07 -6.29
N GLY A 160 -14.72 6.03 -4.97
CA GLY A 160 -13.60 6.13 -4.02
C GLY A 160 -12.66 4.92 -4.12
N ILE A 161 -11.42 5.07 -3.66
CA ILE A 161 -10.39 4.02 -3.64
C ILE A 161 -10.94 2.72 -3.02
N THR A 162 -11.65 2.83 -1.89
CA THR A 162 -12.27 1.68 -1.22
C THR A 162 -13.31 0.99 -2.10
N ASP A 163 -14.15 1.75 -2.81
CA ASP A 163 -15.19 1.18 -3.70
C ASP A 163 -14.57 0.49 -4.91
N GLN A 164 -13.46 1.02 -5.43
CA GLN A 164 -12.71 0.36 -6.50
C GLN A 164 -12.05 -0.93 -6.01
N LEU A 165 -11.40 -0.90 -4.85
CA LEU A 165 -10.80 -2.10 -4.26
C LEU A 165 -11.83 -3.18 -3.96
N LEU A 166 -13.03 -2.81 -3.45
CA LEU A 166 -14.12 -3.77 -3.22
C LEU A 166 -14.58 -4.48 -4.49
N ARG A 167 -14.50 -3.82 -5.66
CA ARG A 167 -14.83 -4.45 -6.94
C ARG A 167 -13.70 -5.29 -7.50
N ASP A 168 -12.46 -4.83 -7.36
CA ASP A 168 -11.33 -5.32 -8.15
C ASP A 168 -10.38 -6.22 -7.37
N ALA A 169 -10.45 -6.26 -6.01
CA ALA A 169 -9.56 -7.03 -5.14
C ALA A 169 -9.91 -8.53 -5.08
N SER A 170 -10.25 -9.12 -6.22
CA SER A 170 -10.55 -10.56 -6.28
C SER A 170 -9.33 -11.40 -5.90
N GLY A 171 -9.53 -12.36 -4.99
CA GLY A 171 -8.46 -13.24 -4.49
C GLY A 171 -7.70 -12.69 -3.28
N TYR A 172 -8.05 -11.51 -2.78
CA TYR A 172 -7.48 -10.92 -1.57
C TYR A 172 -8.49 -10.85 -0.44
N THR A 173 -7.99 -10.87 0.80
CA THR A 173 -8.77 -10.42 1.95
C THR A 173 -8.68 -8.90 2.02
N LEU A 174 -9.81 -8.22 2.04
CA LEU A 174 -9.86 -6.76 2.17
C LEU A 174 -10.41 -6.37 3.54
N TRP A 175 -9.61 -5.63 4.31
CA TRP A 175 -10.04 -5.00 5.56
C TRP A 175 -10.29 -3.52 5.33
N VAL A 176 -11.50 -3.07 5.62
CA VAL A 176 -11.87 -1.66 5.57
C VAL A 176 -12.06 -1.17 7.00
N VAL A 177 -11.19 -0.28 7.46
CA VAL A 177 -11.20 0.28 8.82
C VAL A 177 -11.84 1.66 8.80
N GLU A 178 -12.85 1.88 9.66
CA GLU A 178 -13.56 3.16 9.82
C GLU A 178 -13.02 4.01 10.99
#